data_0b70a3add19b505637d55ee000e8ec7c
#
_entry.id   0b70a3add19b505637d55ee000e8ec7c
#
_cell.length_a   1.000
_cell.length_b   1.000
_cell.length_c   1.000
_cell.angle_alpha   90.00
_cell.angle_beta   90.00
_cell.angle_gamma   90.00
#
_symmetry.space_group_name_H-M   'P 1'
#
loop_
_entity.id
_entity.type
_entity.pdbx_description
1 polymer ?
#
loop_
_entity_poly.entity_id
_entity_poly.type
_entity_poly.pdbx_seq_one_letter_code
_entity_poly.pdbx_strand_id
1 'polypeptide(L)'
;HSGGSGGLGVVYKSPGRGSQPLCAVPHKVADCLGLSNNAVTVETRRMGGAFGGKESQGNLPAILSALAAHVTGRPAKTVYDRDDDFMLTGKRHDFRIDYSVGFDAEGRVSAVIFEQALRCGMSWDLSEAIAARAMCHADNAYHIPDMRVISHRCKTHTQSNTAFRGFGGPQGMVGIERVMDEVAHHLGIDPLLVRQRNFYPHKFTPNGGKGRTPYGQLVEDCVLQDIVGELAESADYAARRAEIEAFNKANSVIRRGIALTPVK
;
A
#
# COMPACT_ATOMS: atom_id res chain seq x y z
N HIS A 1 14.98 39.89 38.45
CA HIS A 1 14.13 39.70 37.27
C HIS A 1 14.39 38.31 36.68
N SER A 2 13.56 37.36 37.06
CA SER A 2 13.51 36.01 36.50
C SER A 2 12.71 36.06 35.19
N GLY A 3 13.38 36.02 34.04
CA GLY A 3 12.77 35.87 32.77
C GLY A 3 12.24 34.45 32.62
N GLY A 4 10.94 34.25 32.77
CA GLY A 4 10.29 32.98 32.44
C GLY A 4 10.35 32.77 30.95
N SER A 5 10.99 31.67 30.51
CA SER A 5 10.91 31.19 29.16
C SER A 5 9.48 30.67 28.91
N GLY A 6 8.62 31.54 28.39
CA GLY A 6 7.28 31.18 27.95
C GLY A 6 7.40 30.25 26.74
N GLY A 7 7.35 28.95 26.94
CA GLY A 7 7.25 27.97 25.87
C GLY A 7 5.95 28.20 25.10
N LEU A 8 6.04 28.32 23.78
CA LEU A 8 4.88 28.43 22.91
C LEU A 8 4.14 27.06 22.89
N GLY A 9 3.10 26.97 23.74
CA GLY A 9 2.25 25.80 23.77
C GLY A 9 1.34 25.78 22.54
N VAL A 10 1.72 25.04 21.47
CA VAL A 10 0.84 24.84 20.33
C VAL A 10 -0.11 23.72 20.64
N VAL A 11 -1.36 24.04 21.01
CA VAL A 11 -2.41 23.05 21.19
C VAL A 11 -3.07 22.76 19.84
N TYR A 12 -2.65 21.70 19.20
CA TYR A 12 -3.30 21.21 17.97
C TYR A 12 -4.59 20.45 18.34
N LYS A 13 -5.73 21.14 18.33
CA LYS A 13 -7.05 20.52 18.43
C LYS A 13 -7.59 20.24 17.04
N SER A 14 -7.38 19.04 16.52
CA SER A 14 -8.15 18.56 15.37
C SER A 14 -9.33 17.74 15.86
N PRO A 15 -10.59 18.18 15.71
CA PRO A 15 -11.73 17.33 15.93
C PRO A 15 -11.78 16.27 14.86
N GLY A 16 -11.36 15.03 15.20
CA GLY A 16 -11.45 13.86 14.35
C GLY A 16 -10.22 13.51 13.51
N ARG A 17 -9.14 14.30 13.51
CA ARG A 17 -7.91 14.02 12.74
C ARG A 17 -6.67 14.17 13.63
N GLY A 18 -6.34 13.14 14.38
CA GLY A 18 -5.05 13.06 15.06
C GLY A 18 -3.92 12.75 14.06
N SER A 19 -2.71 13.28 14.26
CA SER A 19 -1.55 12.82 13.50
C SER A 19 -1.05 11.48 14.04
N GLN A 20 -0.69 10.57 13.16
CA GLN A 20 -0.20 9.24 13.51
C GLN A 20 1.13 9.31 14.27
N PRO A 21 2.12 10.13 13.90
CA PRO A 21 3.31 10.35 14.70
C PRO A 21 3.20 11.63 15.53
N LEU A 22 2.81 11.51 16.81
CA LEU A 22 2.89 12.61 17.77
C LEU A 22 4.30 13.23 17.85
N CYS A 23 5.33 12.47 17.50
CA CYS A 23 6.71 12.93 17.54
C CYS A 23 7.13 13.78 16.33
N ALA A 24 6.53 13.60 15.13
CA ALA A 24 6.95 14.31 13.93
C ALA A 24 6.46 15.77 13.88
N VAL A 25 5.24 16.01 14.35
CA VAL A 25 4.64 17.36 14.31
C VAL A 25 5.42 18.39 15.15
N PRO A 26 5.83 18.10 16.41
CA PRO A 26 6.64 19.06 17.18
C PRO A 26 7.93 19.44 16.48
N HIS A 27 8.66 18.48 15.91
CA HIS A 27 9.90 18.73 15.17
C HIS A 27 9.66 19.65 13.97
N LYS A 28 8.63 19.37 13.17
CA LYS A 28 8.32 20.19 11.99
C LYS A 28 7.86 21.62 12.34
N VAL A 29 7.13 21.77 13.42
CA VAL A 29 6.74 23.10 13.93
C VAL A 29 7.97 23.83 14.47
N ALA A 30 8.82 23.17 15.25
CA ALA A 30 10.05 23.73 15.78
C ALA A 30 10.99 24.18 14.65
N ASP A 31 11.23 23.31 13.66
CA ASP A 31 12.04 23.63 12.47
C ASP A 31 11.52 24.88 11.74
N CYS A 32 10.20 24.96 11.54
CA CYS A 32 9.57 26.11 10.84
C CYS A 32 9.70 27.43 11.60
N LEU A 33 9.61 27.39 12.92
CA LEU A 33 9.66 28.58 13.78
C LEU A 33 11.08 28.93 14.29
N GLY A 34 12.09 28.12 13.93
CA GLY A 34 13.46 28.30 14.43
C GLY A 34 13.59 28.07 15.95
N LEU A 35 12.76 27.17 16.49
CA LEU A 35 12.73 26.83 17.92
C LEU A 35 13.45 25.52 18.22
N SER A 36 13.82 25.29 19.46
CA SER A 36 14.27 24.00 19.93
C SER A 36 13.08 23.02 20.03
N ASN A 37 13.32 21.73 19.78
CA ASN A 37 12.27 20.70 19.75
C ASN A 37 11.47 20.61 21.06
N ASN A 38 12.10 20.82 22.19
CA ASN A 38 11.47 20.81 23.51
C ASN A 38 10.64 22.06 23.83
N ALA A 39 10.70 23.11 22.99
CA ALA A 39 9.88 24.30 23.13
C ALA A 39 8.46 24.14 22.54
N VAL A 40 8.21 23.04 21.82
CA VAL A 40 6.92 22.77 21.16
C VAL A 40 6.26 21.55 21.80
N THR A 41 5.06 21.74 22.34
CA THR A 41 4.24 20.65 22.86
C THR A 41 3.03 20.43 21.95
N VAL A 42 2.82 19.19 21.54
CA VAL A 42 1.67 18.77 20.73
C VAL A 42 0.81 17.80 21.52
N GLU A 43 -0.47 18.11 21.64
CA GLU A 43 -1.45 17.27 22.31
C GLU A 43 -2.49 16.77 21.32
N THR A 44 -2.72 15.45 21.30
CA THR A 44 -3.77 14.81 20.54
C THR A 44 -4.69 14.03 21.47
N ARG A 45 -5.92 14.51 21.66
CA ARG A 45 -6.84 13.90 22.64
C ARG A 45 -7.45 12.58 22.16
N ARG A 46 -7.97 12.56 20.93
CA ARG A 46 -8.65 11.41 20.35
C ARG A 46 -8.33 11.31 18.85
N MET A 47 -8.10 10.10 18.40
CA MET A 47 -7.82 9.82 17.01
C MET A 47 -8.88 8.83 16.48
N GLY A 48 -9.62 9.21 15.45
CA GLY A 48 -10.63 8.38 14.80
C GLY A 48 -10.05 7.37 13.79
N GLY A 49 -8.76 7.06 13.91
CA GLY A 49 -8.01 6.22 12.99
C GLY A 49 -7.06 7.03 12.12
N ALA A 50 -5.97 6.41 11.69
CA ALA A 50 -4.91 7.04 10.91
C ALA A 50 -4.71 6.36 9.55
N PHE A 51 -4.71 5.02 9.50
CA PHE A 51 -4.60 4.20 8.29
C PHE A 51 -3.40 4.55 7.38
N GLY A 52 -2.36 5.20 7.92
CA GLY A 52 -1.22 5.75 7.19
C GLY A 52 -1.44 7.17 6.65
N GLY A 53 -2.67 7.54 6.28
CA GLY A 53 -2.99 8.85 5.70
C GLY A 53 -2.80 10.05 6.64
N LYS A 54 -2.51 9.82 7.92
CA LYS A 54 -2.21 10.89 8.90
C LYS A 54 -0.76 10.87 9.36
N GLU A 55 0.10 10.10 8.74
CA GLU A 55 1.49 9.96 9.15
C GLU A 55 2.27 11.27 8.97
N SER A 56 2.22 11.89 7.82
CA SER A 56 2.87 13.18 7.53
C SER A 56 1.88 14.33 7.28
N GLN A 57 0.65 14.03 6.88
CA GLN A 57 -0.32 15.01 6.39
C GLN A 57 -0.87 15.96 7.49
N GLY A 58 -0.68 15.63 8.76
CA GLY A 58 -0.99 16.52 9.89
C GLY A 58 -0.01 17.69 10.06
N ASN A 59 1.18 17.58 9.44
CA ASN A 59 2.25 18.58 9.62
C ASN A 59 1.85 19.97 9.07
N LEU A 60 1.30 20.02 7.85
CA LEU A 60 0.97 21.29 7.19
C LEU A 60 -0.05 22.13 7.99
N PRO A 61 -1.23 21.62 8.38
CA PRO A 61 -2.18 22.41 9.16
C PRO A 61 -1.64 22.79 10.55
N ALA A 62 -0.80 21.96 11.15
CA ALA A 62 -0.14 22.28 12.41
C ALA A 62 0.86 23.44 12.25
N ILE A 63 1.70 23.41 11.23
CA ILE A 63 2.66 24.47 10.90
C ILE A 63 1.93 25.78 10.60
N LEU A 64 0.88 25.75 9.78
CA LEU A 64 0.10 26.94 9.45
C LEU A 64 -0.54 27.58 10.69
N SER A 65 -1.12 26.77 11.58
CA SER A 65 -1.68 27.27 12.84
C SER A 65 -0.60 27.85 13.76
N ALA A 66 0.54 27.18 13.88
CA ALA A 66 1.64 27.62 14.72
C ALA A 66 2.27 28.92 14.21
N LEU A 67 2.48 29.05 12.90
CA LEU A 67 3.01 30.24 12.26
C LEU A 67 2.04 31.43 12.43
N ALA A 68 0.75 31.21 12.17
CA ALA A 68 -0.26 32.25 12.37
C ALA A 68 -0.32 32.73 13.84
N ALA A 69 -0.25 31.81 14.79
CA ALA A 69 -0.22 32.15 16.21
C ALA A 69 1.05 32.89 16.58
N HIS A 70 2.20 32.49 16.05
CA HIS A 70 3.50 33.16 16.29
C HIS A 70 3.52 34.58 15.77
N VAL A 71 3.06 34.81 14.54
CA VAL A 71 3.08 36.13 13.89
C VAL A 71 2.05 37.07 14.51
N THR A 72 0.88 36.58 14.90
CA THR A 72 -0.20 37.44 15.43
C THR A 72 -0.18 37.61 16.96
N GLY A 73 0.56 36.75 17.67
CA GLY A 73 0.52 36.69 19.13
C GLY A 73 -0.84 36.21 19.68
N ARG A 74 -1.70 35.59 18.85
CA ARG A 74 -3.06 35.15 19.20
C ARG A 74 -3.24 33.66 18.91
N PRO A 75 -4.15 32.98 19.63
CA PRO A 75 -4.52 31.60 19.28
C PRO A 75 -5.02 31.52 17.83
N ALA A 76 -4.52 30.53 17.08
CA ALA A 76 -4.92 30.26 15.70
C ALA A 76 -5.43 28.82 15.54
N LYS A 77 -6.33 28.63 14.59
CA LYS A 77 -6.93 27.33 14.27
C LYS A 77 -7.02 27.15 12.75
N THR A 78 -6.52 26.06 12.25
CA THR A 78 -6.68 25.65 10.85
C THR A 78 -7.67 24.49 10.77
N VAL A 79 -8.63 24.58 9.86
CA VAL A 79 -9.62 23.54 9.58
C VAL A 79 -9.72 23.39 8.07
N TYR A 80 -9.49 22.21 7.57
CA TYR A 80 -9.78 21.89 6.18
C TYR A 80 -11.25 21.48 6.05
N ASP A 81 -11.92 21.99 5.04
CA ASP A 81 -13.16 21.40 4.58
C ASP A 81 -12.89 20.18 3.68
N ARG A 82 -13.92 19.64 3.02
CA ARG A 82 -13.76 18.47 2.19
C ARG A 82 -13.00 18.77 0.89
N ASP A 83 -13.19 19.93 0.34
CA ASP A 83 -12.56 20.33 -0.90
C ASP A 83 -11.07 20.63 -0.67
N ASP A 84 -10.74 21.34 0.41
CA ASP A 84 -9.37 21.52 0.87
C ASP A 84 -8.66 20.17 1.08
N ASP A 85 -9.33 19.22 1.73
CA ASP A 85 -8.76 17.89 2.00
C ASP A 85 -8.49 17.12 0.70
N PHE A 86 -9.40 17.20 -0.27
CA PHE A 86 -9.18 16.56 -1.58
C PHE A 86 -8.01 17.17 -2.36
N MET A 87 -7.83 18.47 -2.27
CA MET A 87 -6.80 19.20 -3.01
C MET A 87 -5.43 19.16 -2.35
N LEU A 88 -5.36 19.28 -1.03
CA LEU A 88 -4.11 19.54 -0.29
C LEU A 88 -3.49 18.29 0.33
N THR A 89 -4.28 17.25 0.63
CA THR A 89 -3.74 16.06 1.28
C THR A 89 -3.30 14.99 0.30
N GLY A 90 -2.23 14.30 0.63
CA GLY A 90 -1.72 13.17 -0.14
C GLY A 90 -2.70 12.00 -0.16
N LYS A 91 -2.66 11.25 -1.24
CA LYS A 91 -3.49 10.06 -1.47
C LYS A 91 -2.62 8.81 -1.56
N ARG A 92 -3.24 7.64 -1.69
CA ARG A 92 -2.52 6.42 -2.06
C ARG A 92 -1.81 6.63 -3.39
N HIS A 93 -0.56 6.17 -3.48
CA HIS A 93 0.15 6.17 -4.75
C HIS A 93 -0.59 5.31 -5.79
N ASP A 94 -0.89 5.88 -6.92
CA ASP A 94 -1.27 5.15 -8.11
C ASP A 94 -0.01 4.64 -8.82
N PHE A 95 -0.14 3.47 -9.43
CA PHE A 95 0.94 2.77 -10.11
C PHE A 95 0.56 2.45 -11.54
N ARG A 96 1.48 2.63 -12.46
CA ARG A 96 1.51 1.96 -13.73
C ARG A 96 2.47 0.79 -13.62
N ILE A 97 2.01 -0.39 -14.03
CA ILE A 97 2.81 -1.61 -13.99
C ILE A 97 2.81 -2.22 -15.39
N ASP A 98 3.95 -2.16 -16.05
CA ASP A 98 4.21 -2.86 -17.28
C ASP A 98 4.92 -4.18 -16.96
N TYR A 99 4.61 -5.25 -17.68
CA TYR A 99 5.21 -6.56 -17.39
C TYR A 99 5.44 -7.41 -18.64
N SER A 100 6.41 -8.32 -18.50
CA SER A 100 6.63 -9.44 -19.40
C SER A 100 6.68 -10.71 -18.59
N VAL A 101 6.03 -11.77 -19.06
CA VAL A 101 5.93 -13.05 -18.36
C VAL A 101 6.25 -14.21 -19.28
N GLY A 102 7.08 -15.15 -18.80
CA GLY A 102 7.32 -16.44 -19.40
C GLY A 102 6.62 -17.54 -18.61
N PHE A 103 5.88 -18.43 -19.27
CA PHE A 103 5.15 -19.53 -18.66
C PHE A 103 5.06 -20.74 -19.59
N ASP A 104 4.81 -21.92 -19.02
CA ASP A 104 4.62 -23.17 -19.76
C ASP A 104 3.14 -23.44 -20.11
N ALA A 105 2.89 -24.49 -20.85
CA ALA A 105 1.54 -24.91 -21.27
C ALA A 105 0.63 -25.28 -20.09
N GLU A 106 1.20 -25.60 -18.96
CA GLU A 106 0.50 -25.89 -17.71
C GLU A 106 0.21 -24.63 -16.89
N GLY A 107 0.72 -23.46 -17.28
CA GLY A 107 0.54 -22.19 -16.58
C GLY A 107 1.50 -21.99 -15.40
N ARG A 108 2.62 -22.74 -15.37
CA ARG A 108 3.70 -22.45 -14.43
C ARG A 108 4.53 -21.29 -14.96
N VAL A 109 4.66 -20.26 -14.14
CA VAL A 109 5.44 -19.07 -14.47
C VAL A 109 6.91 -19.35 -14.24
N SER A 110 7.74 -19.17 -15.26
CA SER A 110 9.18 -19.35 -15.21
C SER A 110 9.93 -18.06 -14.94
N ALA A 111 9.45 -16.95 -15.51
CA ALA A 111 10.09 -15.66 -15.34
C ALA A 111 9.08 -14.51 -15.41
N VAL A 112 9.34 -13.43 -14.65
CA VAL A 112 8.57 -12.18 -14.72
C VAL A 112 9.51 -10.98 -14.66
N ILE A 113 9.28 -10.01 -15.53
CA ILE A 113 9.88 -8.69 -15.45
C ILE A 113 8.74 -7.70 -15.18
N PHE A 114 8.85 -6.95 -14.08
CA PHE A 114 7.98 -5.83 -13.77
C PHE A 114 8.71 -4.50 -13.90
N GLU A 115 8.06 -3.55 -14.54
CA GLU A 115 8.45 -2.14 -14.53
C GLU A 115 7.30 -1.35 -13.87
N GLN A 116 7.56 -0.86 -12.67
CA GLN A 116 6.57 -0.18 -11.83
C GLN A 116 6.90 1.31 -11.78
N ALA A 117 6.01 2.16 -12.26
CA ALA A 117 6.09 3.61 -12.16
C ALA A 117 5.03 4.12 -11.19
N LEU A 118 5.47 4.76 -10.09
CA LEU A 118 4.56 5.34 -9.11
C LEU A 118 4.59 6.86 -9.15
N ARG A 119 3.42 7.48 -9.05
CA ARG A 119 3.29 8.92 -8.98
C ARG A 119 3.55 9.40 -7.55
N CYS A 120 4.63 10.17 -7.36
CA CYS A 120 5.03 10.66 -6.04
C CYS A 120 4.40 12.02 -5.70
N GLY A 121 4.09 12.82 -6.71
CA GLY A 121 3.68 14.22 -6.53
C GLY A 121 4.88 15.17 -6.50
N MET A 122 4.67 16.36 -5.94
CA MET A 122 5.66 17.44 -5.95
C MET A 122 6.83 17.22 -4.99
N SER A 123 6.67 16.44 -3.95
CA SER A 123 7.69 16.11 -2.96
C SER A 123 7.73 14.62 -2.64
N TRP A 124 8.81 14.20 -2.01
CA TRP A 124 9.12 12.79 -1.82
C TRP A 124 8.21 12.08 -0.80
N ASP A 125 7.86 12.76 0.29
CA ASP A 125 7.13 12.21 1.44
C ASP A 125 7.60 10.78 1.79
N LEU A 126 6.73 9.78 1.75
CA LEU A 126 7.01 8.38 2.05
C LEU A 126 7.14 7.49 0.79
N SER A 127 7.27 8.10 -0.38
CA SER A 127 7.24 7.40 -1.67
C SER A 127 8.31 6.33 -1.82
N GLU A 128 9.51 6.54 -1.26
CA GLU A 128 10.60 5.57 -1.36
C GLU A 128 10.28 4.26 -0.64
N ALA A 129 9.86 4.35 0.61
CA ALA A 129 9.52 3.18 1.40
C ALA A 129 8.30 2.43 0.82
N ILE A 130 7.34 3.16 0.24
CA ILE A 130 6.17 2.59 -0.43
C ILE A 130 6.58 1.85 -1.71
N ALA A 131 7.49 2.43 -2.50
CA ALA A 131 8.05 1.78 -3.68
C ALA A 131 8.82 0.51 -3.32
N ALA A 132 9.68 0.55 -2.32
CA ALA A 132 10.43 -0.60 -1.84
C ALA A 132 9.50 -1.73 -1.38
N ARG A 133 8.45 -1.39 -0.63
CA ARG A 133 7.47 -2.40 -0.19
C ARG A 133 6.68 -2.98 -1.36
N ALA A 134 6.30 -2.17 -2.36
CA ALA A 134 5.65 -2.68 -3.56
C ALA A 134 6.52 -3.69 -4.31
N MET A 135 7.82 -3.43 -4.41
CA MET A 135 8.79 -4.39 -5.00
C MET A 135 8.87 -5.68 -4.20
N CYS A 136 8.92 -5.61 -2.85
CA CYS A 136 8.97 -6.79 -1.98
C CYS A 136 7.67 -7.61 -1.98
N HIS A 137 6.56 -7.05 -2.45
CA HIS A 137 5.28 -7.75 -2.57
C HIS A 137 4.90 -8.08 -4.02
N ALA A 138 5.81 -7.87 -4.96
CA ALA A 138 5.54 -8.12 -6.38
C ALA A 138 5.44 -9.61 -6.73
N ASP A 139 5.98 -10.50 -5.90
CA ASP A 139 5.82 -11.95 -6.01
C ASP A 139 4.53 -12.46 -5.33
N ASN A 140 3.94 -11.65 -4.42
CA ASN A 140 2.83 -12.07 -3.57
C ASN A 140 3.08 -13.48 -2.97
N ALA A 141 2.18 -14.41 -3.14
CA ALA A 141 2.23 -15.78 -2.61
C ALA A 141 2.82 -16.79 -3.61
N TYR A 142 3.48 -16.34 -4.68
CA TYR A 142 3.93 -17.19 -5.77
C TYR A 142 5.44 -17.35 -5.81
N HIS A 143 5.87 -18.59 -6.04
CA HIS A 143 7.24 -18.91 -6.34
C HIS A 143 7.54 -18.68 -7.82
N ILE A 144 8.26 -17.61 -8.12
CA ILE A 144 8.71 -17.27 -9.46
C ILE A 144 10.23 -17.50 -9.50
N PRO A 145 10.73 -18.45 -10.31
CA PRO A 145 12.15 -18.79 -10.36
C PRO A 145 13.06 -17.61 -10.71
N ASP A 146 12.67 -16.83 -11.73
CA ASP A 146 13.40 -15.66 -12.19
C ASP A 146 12.49 -14.43 -12.16
N MET A 147 12.85 -13.45 -11.34
CA MET A 147 12.07 -12.23 -11.18
C MET A 147 12.95 -10.98 -11.19
N ARG A 148 12.59 -10.03 -12.04
CA ARG A 148 13.18 -8.70 -12.06
C ARG A 148 12.13 -7.64 -11.83
N VAL A 149 12.33 -6.79 -10.83
CA VAL A 149 11.44 -5.67 -10.53
C VAL A 149 12.22 -4.37 -10.62
N ILE A 150 11.75 -3.47 -11.47
CA ILE A 150 12.30 -2.11 -11.64
C ILE A 150 11.24 -1.14 -11.14
N SER A 151 11.62 -0.17 -10.29
CA SER A 151 10.70 0.80 -9.74
C SER A 151 11.14 2.23 -10.05
N HIS A 152 10.25 3.01 -10.67
CA HIS A 152 10.44 4.41 -11.03
C HIS A 152 9.58 5.30 -10.14
N ARG A 153 10.20 6.17 -9.36
CA ARG A 153 9.54 7.14 -8.51
C ARG A 153 9.42 8.46 -9.26
N CYS A 154 8.22 8.71 -9.82
CA CYS A 154 7.99 9.81 -10.74
C CYS A 154 7.56 11.08 -9.98
N LYS A 155 8.38 12.13 -10.04
CA LYS A 155 7.98 13.46 -9.59
C LYS A 155 6.95 14.04 -10.56
N THR A 156 5.85 14.56 -10.02
CA THR A 156 4.75 15.14 -10.80
C THR A 156 4.26 16.45 -10.19
N HIS A 157 3.52 17.25 -10.97
CA HIS A 157 2.93 18.52 -10.54
C HIS A 157 1.58 18.33 -9.84
N THR A 158 1.51 17.36 -8.94
CA THR A 158 0.33 17.09 -8.11
C THR A 158 0.72 17.14 -6.64
N GLN A 159 -0.26 17.13 -5.75
CA GLN A 159 -0.01 16.95 -4.33
C GLN A 159 0.80 15.66 -4.10
N SER A 160 1.70 15.71 -3.12
CA SER A 160 2.52 14.55 -2.77
C SER A 160 1.66 13.41 -2.28
N ASN A 161 1.80 12.23 -2.89
CA ASN A 161 1.15 11.04 -2.40
C ASN A 161 1.84 10.54 -1.13
N THR A 162 1.10 9.84 -0.28
CA THR A 162 1.55 9.48 1.06
C THR A 162 1.18 8.04 1.41
N ALA A 163 1.56 7.65 2.63
CA ALA A 163 1.20 6.35 3.18
C ALA A 163 -0.32 6.15 3.20
N PHE A 164 -0.74 4.97 2.81
CA PHE A 164 -2.09 4.49 3.01
C PHE A 164 -2.07 2.99 3.28
N ARG A 165 -3.07 2.47 4.00
CA ARG A 165 -3.19 1.08 4.47
C ARG A 165 -2.66 0.07 3.44
N GLY A 166 -1.68 -0.75 3.84
CA GLY A 166 -0.95 -1.69 2.97
C GLY A 166 0.37 -1.13 2.44
N PHE A 167 0.59 0.20 2.42
CA PHE A 167 1.88 0.88 2.24
C PHE A 167 2.70 0.38 1.04
N GLY A 168 2.09 0.24 -0.13
CA GLY A 168 2.73 -0.28 -1.34
C GLY A 168 2.47 -1.77 -1.61
N GLY A 169 2.20 -2.58 -0.58
CA GLY A 169 1.88 -4.00 -0.75
C GLY A 169 0.74 -4.25 -1.73
N PRO A 170 -0.43 -3.63 -1.57
CA PRO A 170 -1.55 -3.83 -2.49
C PRO A 170 -1.20 -3.54 -3.96
N GLN A 171 -0.40 -2.51 -4.21
CA GLN A 171 0.00 -2.13 -5.56
C GLN A 171 0.93 -3.19 -6.18
N GLY A 172 1.91 -3.69 -5.42
CA GLY A 172 2.79 -4.77 -5.87
C GLY A 172 2.01 -6.05 -6.17
N MET A 173 1.10 -6.44 -5.26
CA MET A 173 0.29 -7.65 -5.41
C MET A 173 -0.65 -7.61 -6.63
N VAL A 174 -1.28 -6.47 -6.92
CA VAL A 174 -2.17 -6.33 -8.08
C VAL A 174 -1.46 -6.66 -9.38
N GLY A 175 -0.17 -6.33 -9.51
CA GLY A 175 0.64 -6.63 -10.69
C GLY A 175 0.71 -8.13 -10.97
N ILE A 176 1.11 -8.92 -9.99
CA ILE A 176 1.25 -10.37 -10.17
C ILE A 176 -0.11 -11.07 -10.24
N GLU A 177 -1.13 -10.61 -9.52
CA GLU A 177 -2.48 -11.16 -9.63
C GLU A 177 -3.04 -10.98 -11.06
N ARG A 178 -2.75 -9.84 -11.69
CA ARG A 178 -3.10 -9.61 -13.10
C ARG A 178 -2.35 -10.57 -14.02
N VAL A 179 -1.07 -10.82 -13.79
CA VAL A 179 -0.28 -11.80 -14.54
C VAL A 179 -0.92 -13.19 -14.46
N MET A 180 -1.32 -13.65 -13.26
CA MET A 180 -1.95 -14.95 -13.09
C MET A 180 -3.28 -15.07 -13.87
N ASP A 181 -4.09 -14.00 -13.87
CA ASP A 181 -5.33 -13.97 -14.64
C ASP A 181 -5.08 -13.97 -16.16
N GLU A 182 -4.09 -13.22 -16.64
CA GLU A 182 -3.73 -13.18 -18.07
C GLU A 182 -3.21 -14.53 -18.56
N VAL A 183 -2.35 -15.19 -17.79
CA VAL A 183 -1.87 -16.57 -18.10
C VAL A 183 -3.04 -17.53 -18.16
N ALA A 184 -3.94 -17.49 -17.18
CA ALA A 184 -5.13 -18.34 -17.16
C ALA A 184 -6.03 -18.11 -18.38
N HIS A 185 -6.26 -16.84 -18.72
CA HIS A 185 -7.06 -16.46 -19.88
C HIS A 185 -6.42 -16.92 -21.20
N HIS A 186 -5.10 -16.73 -21.35
CA HIS A 186 -4.36 -17.15 -22.53
C HIS A 186 -4.43 -18.67 -22.76
N LEU A 187 -4.34 -19.45 -21.69
CA LEU A 187 -4.39 -20.90 -21.74
C LEU A 187 -5.81 -21.48 -21.71
N GLY A 188 -6.83 -20.65 -21.42
CA GLY A 188 -8.22 -21.12 -21.29
C GLY A 188 -8.46 -22.00 -20.08
N ILE A 189 -7.69 -21.85 -19.00
CA ILE A 189 -7.80 -22.65 -17.77
C ILE A 189 -8.29 -21.79 -16.60
N ASP A 190 -8.70 -22.44 -15.51
CA ASP A 190 -9.19 -21.73 -14.33
C ASP A 190 -8.08 -20.91 -13.67
N PRO A 191 -8.31 -19.61 -13.35
CA PRO A 191 -7.31 -18.77 -12.70
C PRO A 191 -6.85 -19.29 -11.32
N LEU A 192 -7.70 -19.97 -10.57
CA LEU A 192 -7.30 -20.59 -9.31
C LEU A 192 -6.29 -21.72 -9.55
N LEU A 193 -6.46 -22.50 -10.61
CA LEU A 193 -5.53 -23.57 -10.95
C LEU A 193 -4.14 -23.02 -11.30
N VAL A 194 -4.07 -21.91 -12.06
CA VAL A 194 -2.79 -21.23 -12.33
C VAL A 194 -2.14 -20.77 -11.03
N ARG A 195 -2.90 -20.15 -10.14
CA ARG A 195 -2.40 -19.71 -8.83
C ARG A 195 -1.83 -20.86 -8.00
N GLN A 196 -2.58 -21.95 -7.87
CA GLN A 196 -2.16 -23.14 -7.12
C GLN A 196 -0.87 -23.77 -7.65
N ARG A 197 -0.69 -23.79 -8.98
CA ARG A 197 0.53 -24.31 -9.62
C ARG A 197 1.77 -23.49 -9.36
N ASN A 198 1.58 -22.22 -8.98
CA ASN A 198 2.65 -21.26 -8.73
C ASN A 198 2.83 -20.91 -7.24
N PHE A 199 2.06 -21.45 -6.32
CA PHE A 199 2.22 -21.20 -4.91
C PHE A 199 3.60 -21.60 -4.40
N TYR A 200 4.09 -20.91 -3.38
CA TYR A 200 5.23 -21.38 -2.60
C TYR A 200 4.96 -22.81 -2.09
N PRO A 201 5.98 -23.68 -2.07
CA PRO A 201 5.82 -25.04 -1.58
C PRO A 201 5.50 -25.06 -0.09
N HIS A 202 4.71 -26.04 0.34
CA HIS A 202 4.29 -26.21 1.74
C HIS A 202 5.47 -26.40 2.71
N LYS A 203 6.53 -27.04 2.25
CA LYS A 203 7.74 -27.27 3.07
C LYS A 203 8.99 -26.83 2.32
N PHE A 204 9.89 -26.19 3.05
CA PHE A 204 11.22 -25.90 2.56
C PHE A 204 11.98 -27.20 2.23
N THR A 205 12.49 -27.28 1.02
CA THR A 205 13.42 -28.34 0.62
C THR A 205 14.82 -27.75 0.46
N PRO A 206 15.78 -28.09 1.35
CA PRO A 206 17.11 -27.47 1.36
C PRO A 206 17.86 -27.51 0.03
N ASN A 207 17.64 -28.54 -0.78
CA ASN A 207 18.39 -28.80 -2.01
C ASN A 207 17.68 -28.33 -3.29
N GLY A 208 16.47 -27.72 -3.20
CA GLY A 208 15.67 -27.39 -4.37
C GLY A 208 15.58 -25.91 -4.73
N GLY A 209 16.16 -25.00 -3.96
CA GLY A 209 16.05 -23.56 -4.18
C GLY A 209 14.62 -23.02 -4.07
N LYS A 210 13.64 -23.91 -3.92
CA LYS A 210 12.21 -23.60 -3.79
C LYS A 210 11.94 -23.17 -2.36
N GLY A 211 11.29 -22.02 -2.18
CA GLY A 211 10.96 -21.50 -0.85
C GLY A 211 11.78 -20.26 -0.47
N ARG A 212 12.46 -19.63 -1.42
CA ARG A 212 13.00 -18.27 -1.25
C ARG A 212 12.20 -17.27 -2.07
N THR A 213 11.96 -16.12 -1.47
CA THR A 213 11.42 -14.96 -2.19
C THR A 213 12.50 -14.40 -3.14
N PRO A 214 12.12 -13.61 -4.15
CA PRO A 214 13.08 -12.94 -5.04
C PRO A 214 14.09 -12.06 -4.32
N TYR A 215 13.77 -11.55 -3.14
CA TYR A 215 14.66 -10.75 -2.28
C TYR A 215 15.40 -11.58 -1.21
N GLY A 216 15.39 -12.92 -1.32
CA GLY A 216 16.24 -13.82 -0.55
C GLY A 216 15.65 -14.33 0.79
N GLN A 217 14.46 -13.92 1.19
CA GLN A 217 13.81 -14.41 2.40
C GLN A 217 13.44 -15.89 2.27
N LEU A 218 13.74 -16.68 3.29
CA LEU A 218 13.34 -18.07 3.36
C LEU A 218 11.85 -18.19 3.70
N VAL A 219 11.12 -19.00 2.93
CA VAL A 219 9.72 -19.35 3.23
C VAL A 219 9.73 -20.73 3.90
N GLU A 220 9.66 -20.76 5.22
CA GLU A 220 9.84 -21.96 6.03
C GLU A 220 8.55 -22.77 6.17
N ASP A 221 7.42 -22.07 6.36
CA ASP A 221 6.12 -22.65 6.62
C ASP A 221 5.03 -21.92 5.78
N CYS A 222 4.63 -22.53 4.69
CA CYS A 222 3.60 -22.00 3.80
C CYS A 222 2.34 -22.87 3.88
N VAL A 223 1.35 -22.44 4.63
CA VAL A 223 0.05 -23.12 4.80
C VAL A 223 -0.98 -22.73 3.76
N LEU A 224 -0.57 -22.00 2.74
CA LEU A 224 -1.48 -21.41 1.75
C LEU A 224 -2.28 -22.48 0.97
N GLN A 225 -1.64 -23.59 0.61
CA GLN A 225 -2.32 -24.65 -0.15
C GLN A 225 -3.48 -25.27 0.65
N ASP A 226 -3.28 -25.47 1.96
CA ASP A 226 -4.30 -26.01 2.86
C ASP A 226 -5.47 -25.02 3.00
N ILE A 227 -5.16 -23.75 3.29
CA ILE A 227 -6.17 -22.67 3.42
C ILE A 227 -7.00 -22.53 2.14
N VAL A 228 -6.35 -22.54 0.98
CA VAL A 228 -7.04 -22.41 -0.31
C VAL A 228 -7.87 -23.65 -0.61
N GLY A 229 -7.40 -24.86 -0.26
CA GLY A 229 -8.15 -26.09 -0.39
C GLY A 229 -9.43 -26.08 0.43
N GLU A 230 -9.32 -25.81 1.73
CA GLU A 230 -10.47 -25.71 2.64
C GLU A 230 -11.48 -24.63 2.22
N LEU A 231 -10.97 -23.46 1.77
CA LEU A 231 -11.83 -22.38 1.32
C LEU A 231 -12.54 -22.71 0.01
N ALA A 232 -11.86 -23.34 -0.93
CA ALA A 232 -12.45 -23.74 -2.21
C ALA A 232 -13.56 -24.79 -2.01
N GLU A 233 -13.37 -25.73 -1.08
CA GLU A 233 -14.37 -26.73 -0.71
C GLU A 233 -15.55 -26.07 0.03
N SER A 234 -15.31 -25.35 1.11
CA SER A 234 -16.37 -24.74 1.94
C SER A 234 -17.19 -23.68 1.21
N ALA A 235 -16.61 -23.04 0.19
CA ALA A 235 -17.29 -22.07 -0.66
C ALA A 235 -17.98 -22.66 -1.88
N ASP A 236 -17.95 -23.98 -2.07
CA ASP A 236 -18.44 -24.66 -3.28
C ASP A 236 -17.90 -24.04 -4.57
N TYR A 237 -16.59 -23.72 -4.59
CA TYR A 237 -15.98 -22.92 -5.67
C TYR A 237 -16.29 -23.50 -7.06
N ALA A 238 -16.12 -24.81 -7.24
CA ALA A 238 -16.30 -25.47 -8.52
C ALA A 238 -17.77 -25.39 -9.03
N ALA A 239 -18.73 -25.63 -8.15
CA ALA A 239 -20.15 -25.56 -8.49
C ALA A 239 -20.58 -24.12 -8.83
N ARG A 240 -20.14 -23.16 -8.03
CA ARG A 240 -20.41 -21.73 -8.27
C ARG A 240 -19.75 -21.23 -9.56
N ARG A 241 -18.55 -21.73 -9.88
CA ARG A 241 -17.87 -21.41 -11.12
C ARG A 241 -18.68 -21.87 -12.33
N ALA A 242 -19.17 -23.12 -12.32
CA ALA A 242 -20.01 -23.70 -13.38
C ALA A 242 -21.34 -22.91 -13.52
N GLU A 243 -21.99 -22.54 -12.41
CA GLU A 243 -23.22 -21.71 -12.43
C GLU A 243 -22.97 -20.36 -13.09
N ILE A 244 -21.83 -19.72 -12.73
CA ILE A 244 -21.44 -18.41 -13.28
C ILE A 244 -21.17 -18.51 -14.78
N GLU A 245 -20.51 -19.54 -15.25
CA GLU A 245 -20.28 -19.77 -16.68
C GLU A 245 -21.59 -19.96 -17.44
N ALA A 246 -22.53 -20.77 -16.91
CA ALA A 246 -23.86 -20.95 -17.50
C ALA A 246 -24.64 -19.64 -17.54
N PHE A 247 -24.63 -18.88 -16.45
CA PHE A 247 -25.24 -17.56 -16.38
C PHE A 247 -24.68 -16.60 -17.43
N ASN A 248 -23.34 -16.55 -17.56
CA ASN A 248 -22.66 -15.66 -18.49
C ASN A 248 -22.89 -16.03 -19.96
N LYS A 249 -23.10 -17.31 -20.27
CA LYS A 249 -23.50 -17.75 -21.61
C LYS A 249 -24.92 -17.29 -21.98
N ALA A 250 -25.81 -17.28 -20.99
CA ALA A 250 -27.20 -16.88 -21.18
C ALA A 250 -27.43 -15.36 -21.15
N ASN A 251 -26.48 -14.57 -20.64
CA ASN A 251 -26.63 -13.13 -20.43
C ASN A 251 -25.50 -12.37 -21.15
N SER A 252 -25.86 -11.41 -21.99
CA SER A 252 -24.91 -10.58 -22.75
C SER A 252 -24.55 -9.27 -22.02
N VAL A 253 -25.43 -8.74 -21.18
CA VAL A 253 -25.30 -7.43 -20.52
C VAL A 253 -24.73 -7.57 -19.12
N ILE A 254 -25.33 -8.43 -18.29
CA ILE A 254 -24.89 -8.65 -16.91
C ILE A 254 -23.94 -9.85 -16.90
N ARG A 255 -22.79 -9.68 -16.27
CA ARG A 255 -21.80 -10.74 -16.08
C ARG A 255 -21.58 -10.96 -14.58
N ARG A 256 -21.39 -12.21 -14.19
CA ARG A 256 -20.98 -12.62 -12.84
C ARG A 256 -19.53 -13.06 -12.86
N GLY A 257 -18.85 -12.94 -11.74
CA GLY A 257 -17.49 -13.41 -11.55
C GLY A 257 -17.27 -13.97 -10.16
N ILE A 258 -16.30 -14.85 -10.03
CA ILE A 258 -15.78 -15.34 -8.76
C ILE A 258 -14.27 -15.40 -8.88
N ALA A 259 -13.57 -14.98 -7.84
CA ALA A 259 -12.12 -15.08 -7.74
C ALA A 259 -11.72 -15.49 -6.32
N LEU A 260 -10.64 -16.26 -6.22
CA LEU A 260 -9.94 -16.55 -4.98
C LEU A 260 -8.49 -16.13 -5.19
N THR A 261 -8.08 -15.11 -4.46
CA THR A 261 -6.73 -14.54 -4.55
C THR A 261 -6.04 -14.60 -3.19
N PRO A 262 -4.80 -15.11 -3.12
CA PRO A 262 -4.04 -15.13 -1.88
C PRO A 262 -3.42 -13.76 -1.58
N VAL A 263 -3.06 -13.55 -0.33
CA VAL A 263 -2.30 -12.40 0.14
C VAL A 263 -1.18 -12.89 1.06
N LYS A 264 0.07 -12.48 0.75
CA LYS A 264 1.25 -12.69 1.59
C LYS A 264 1.42 -11.56 2.60
#